data_4193cc63130130c1623e0f5fda04d5b0
#
_entry.id   4193cc63130130c1623e0f5fda04d5b0
#
_cell.length_a   1.000
_cell.length_b   1.000
_cell.length_c   1.000
_cell.angle_alpha   90.00
_cell.angle_beta   90.00
_cell.angle_gamma   90.00
#
_symmetry.space_group_name_H-M   'P 1'
#
loop_
_entity.id
_entity.type
_entity.pdbx_description
1 polymer ?
#
loop_
_entity_poly.entity_id
_entity_poly.type
_entity_poly.pdbx_seq_one_letter_code
_entity_poly.pdbx_strand_id
1 'polypeptide(L)'
;MSAQENKEKARRLMEEAFGQGKLEVVDEVLDPDFVCYDPNSESGAVRGADTIKQEIGWFRNAIPDLTYTVEDQVAEGDKVVSRYTATGTHQGEFFGVAPTGNRIEMSGIQIDRFDENGRMVEEWPEYDMLGAMKQMGAVPES
;
A
#
# COMPACT_ATOMS: atom_id res chain seq x y z
N MET A 1 -22.38 -5.71 3.70
CA MET A 1 -21.26 -6.48 3.10
C MET A 1 -20.63 -7.34 4.18
N SER A 2 -20.14 -8.51 3.80
CA SER A 2 -19.56 -9.43 4.77
C SER A 2 -18.10 -9.13 5.05
N ALA A 3 -17.60 -9.60 6.19
CA ALA A 3 -16.19 -9.53 6.52
C ALA A 3 -15.33 -10.21 5.46
N GLN A 4 -15.77 -11.35 4.94
CA GLN A 4 -15.05 -12.09 3.90
C GLN A 4 -14.95 -11.29 2.60
N GLU A 5 -16.02 -10.62 2.19
CA GLU A 5 -16.00 -9.76 1.00
C GLU A 5 -15.07 -8.57 1.19
N ASN A 6 -15.06 -7.96 2.37
CA ASN A 6 -14.17 -6.84 2.68
C ASN A 6 -12.71 -7.28 2.70
N LYS A 7 -12.39 -8.47 3.25
CA LYS A 7 -11.04 -9.04 3.20
C LYS A 7 -10.57 -9.22 1.75
N GLU A 8 -11.44 -9.75 0.90
CA GLU A 8 -11.12 -9.98 -0.51
C GLU A 8 -10.81 -8.68 -1.24
N LYS A 9 -11.60 -7.63 -0.99
CA LYS A 9 -11.37 -6.31 -1.59
C LYS A 9 -10.06 -5.70 -1.12
N ALA A 10 -9.76 -5.80 0.17
CA ALA A 10 -8.50 -5.31 0.73
C ALA A 10 -7.31 -6.05 0.10
N ARG A 11 -7.40 -7.37 -0.04
CA ARG A 11 -6.38 -8.20 -0.70
C ARG A 11 -6.17 -7.76 -2.15
N ARG A 12 -7.24 -7.58 -2.91
CA ARG A 12 -7.17 -7.19 -4.32
C ARG A 12 -6.51 -5.83 -4.48
N LEU A 13 -6.83 -4.87 -3.61
CA LEU A 13 -6.19 -3.55 -3.67
C LEU A 13 -4.68 -3.67 -3.54
N MET A 14 -4.20 -4.47 -2.60
CA MET A 14 -2.77 -4.66 -2.38
C MET A 14 -2.12 -5.50 -3.49
N GLU A 15 -2.63 -6.69 -3.74
CA GLU A 15 -1.98 -7.64 -4.65
C GLU A 15 -2.17 -7.30 -6.11
N GLU A 16 -3.33 -6.77 -6.50
CA GLU A 16 -3.62 -6.47 -7.91
C GLU A 16 -3.36 -5.00 -8.27
N ALA A 17 -3.85 -4.04 -7.48
CA ALA A 17 -3.65 -2.63 -7.81
C ALA A 17 -2.20 -2.21 -7.57
N PHE A 18 -1.70 -2.33 -6.35
CA PHE A 18 -0.30 -1.99 -6.04
C PHE A 18 0.68 -3.00 -6.63
N GLY A 19 0.38 -4.29 -6.48
CA GLY A 19 1.29 -5.37 -6.85
C GLY A 19 1.35 -5.68 -8.35
N GLN A 20 0.36 -5.27 -9.15
CA GLN A 20 0.32 -5.55 -10.58
C GLN A 20 0.01 -4.33 -11.44
N GLY A 21 -0.32 -3.18 -10.82
CA GLY A 21 -0.65 -1.96 -11.54
C GLY A 21 -2.05 -1.94 -12.15
N LYS A 22 -2.96 -2.78 -11.66
CA LYS A 22 -4.34 -2.83 -12.15
C LYS A 22 -5.17 -1.70 -11.53
N LEU A 23 -5.11 -0.52 -12.12
CA LEU A 23 -5.75 0.69 -11.59
C LEU A 23 -7.27 0.60 -11.55
N GLU A 24 -7.89 -0.22 -12.38
CA GLU A 24 -9.33 -0.46 -12.36
C GLU A 24 -9.82 -1.02 -11.01
N VAL A 25 -8.96 -1.73 -10.30
CA VAL A 25 -9.28 -2.27 -8.97
C VAL A 25 -9.48 -1.14 -7.96
N VAL A 26 -8.75 -0.03 -8.12
CA VAL A 26 -8.92 1.16 -7.25
C VAL A 26 -10.37 1.65 -7.32
N ASP A 27 -10.92 1.80 -8.52
CA ASP A 27 -12.29 2.27 -8.72
C ASP A 27 -13.33 1.28 -8.19
N GLU A 28 -13.02 -0.02 -8.25
CA GLU A 28 -13.92 -1.05 -7.73
C GLU A 28 -13.97 -1.09 -6.21
N VAL A 29 -12.86 -0.78 -5.55
CA VAL A 29 -12.70 -0.96 -4.10
C VAL A 29 -12.87 0.33 -3.33
N LEU A 30 -12.24 1.42 -3.78
CA LEU A 30 -12.20 2.68 -3.03
C LEU A 30 -13.42 3.55 -3.30
N ASP A 31 -13.90 4.20 -2.23
CA ASP A 31 -14.79 5.33 -2.38
C ASP A 31 -14.05 6.49 -3.06
N PRO A 32 -14.70 7.32 -3.89
CA PRO A 32 -14.01 8.46 -4.50
C PRO A 32 -13.37 9.42 -3.49
N ASP A 33 -13.95 9.53 -2.30
CA ASP A 33 -13.47 10.41 -1.22
C ASP A 33 -12.61 9.68 -0.18
N PHE A 34 -12.07 8.53 -0.53
CA PHE A 34 -11.18 7.73 0.31
C PHE A 34 -10.04 8.55 0.90
N VAL A 35 -9.66 8.24 2.15
CA VAL A 35 -8.54 8.88 2.83
C VAL A 35 -7.59 7.82 3.37
N CYS A 36 -6.31 7.96 3.04
CA CYS A 36 -5.22 7.16 3.59
C CYS A 36 -4.41 8.03 4.55
N TYR A 37 -4.35 7.64 5.81
CA TYR A 37 -3.60 8.38 6.84
C TYR A 37 -2.18 7.81 6.94
N ASP A 38 -1.36 8.10 5.92
CA ASP A 38 0.01 7.61 5.84
C ASP A 38 0.96 8.55 6.57
N PRO A 39 1.60 8.09 7.67
CA PRO A 39 2.54 8.93 8.42
C PRO A 39 3.79 9.31 7.62
N ASN A 40 4.08 8.62 6.51
CA ASN A 40 5.22 8.92 5.66
C ASN A 40 4.89 9.91 4.54
N SER A 41 3.63 10.32 4.38
CA SER A 41 3.26 11.35 3.43
C SER A 41 3.53 12.74 4.01
N GLU A 42 3.77 13.75 3.15
CA GLU A 42 4.07 15.13 3.60
C GLU A 42 2.99 15.69 4.51
N SER A 43 1.72 15.51 4.15
CA SER A 43 0.59 16.06 4.89
C SER A 43 0.04 15.13 5.98
N GLY A 44 0.53 13.90 6.06
CA GLY A 44 -0.01 12.87 6.95
C GLY A 44 -1.28 12.21 6.41
N ALA A 45 -1.81 12.68 5.29
CA ALA A 45 -3.01 12.10 4.67
C ALA A 45 -2.96 12.21 3.15
N VAL A 46 -3.38 11.16 2.48
CA VAL A 46 -3.54 11.10 1.02
C VAL A 46 -5.03 10.94 0.74
N ARG A 47 -5.61 11.88 -0.03
CA ARG A 47 -7.05 11.96 -0.21
C ARG A 47 -7.46 11.70 -1.65
N GLY A 48 -8.50 10.87 -1.81
CA GLY A 48 -9.16 10.61 -3.08
C GLY A 48 -8.59 9.40 -3.81
N ALA A 49 -9.49 8.66 -4.47
CA ALA A 49 -9.12 7.47 -5.24
C ALA A 49 -8.15 7.80 -6.38
N ASP A 50 -8.34 8.95 -7.04
CA ASP A 50 -7.46 9.35 -8.13
C ASP A 50 -6.02 9.62 -7.65
N THR A 51 -5.86 10.18 -6.46
CA THR A 51 -4.54 10.40 -5.86
C THR A 51 -3.87 9.06 -5.56
N ILE A 52 -4.64 8.07 -5.10
CA ILE A 52 -4.10 6.72 -4.85
C ILE A 52 -3.59 6.09 -6.16
N LYS A 53 -4.30 6.31 -7.28
CA LYS A 53 -3.82 5.82 -8.58
C LYS A 53 -2.47 6.44 -8.95
N GLN A 54 -2.29 7.74 -8.69
CA GLN A 54 -1.02 8.43 -8.91
C GLN A 54 0.08 7.85 -8.02
N GLU A 55 -0.25 7.57 -6.76
CA GLU A 55 0.68 6.97 -5.81
C GLU A 55 1.14 5.58 -6.26
N ILE A 56 0.21 4.76 -6.75
CA ILE A 56 0.54 3.45 -7.32
C ILE A 56 1.52 3.61 -8.48
N GLY A 57 1.29 4.57 -9.36
CA GLY A 57 2.18 4.88 -10.48
C GLY A 57 3.58 5.27 -10.00
N TRP A 58 3.65 6.09 -8.96
CA TRP A 58 4.91 6.51 -8.37
C TRP A 58 5.68 5.33 -7.76
N PHE A 59 5.02 4.48 -6.98
CA PHE A 59 5.65 3.29 -6.40
C PHE A 59 6.15 2.35 -7.49
N ARG A 60 5.36 2.10 -8.52
CA ARG A 60 5.73 1.17 -9.58
C ARG A 60 6.79 1.74 -10.53
N ASN A 61 6.90 3.05 -10.63
CA ASN A 61 7.99 3.69 -11.37
C ASN A 61 9.32 3.50 -10.63
N ALA A 62 9.29 3.61 -9.30
CA ALA A 62 10.48 3.39 -8.47
C ALA A 62 10.86 1.91 -8.39
N ILE A 63 9.87 1.02 -8.36
CA ILE A 63 10.04 -0.43 -8.21
C ILE A 63 9.15 -1.12 -9.25
N PRO A 64 9.63 -1.22 -10.52
CA PRO A 64 8.79 -1.73 -11.63
C PRO A 64 8.29 -3.17 -11.45
N ASP A 65 9.04 -3.98 -10.74
CA ASP A 65 8.70 -5.37 -10.43
C ASP A 65 8.02 -5.54 -9.06
N LEU A 66 7.43 -4.46 -8.55
CA LEU A 66 6.77 -4.46 -7.24
C LEU A 66 5.69 -5.55 -7.15
N THR A 67 5.78 -6.35 -6.10
CA THR A 67 4.82 -7.42 -5.79
C THR A 67 4.41 -7.31 -4.34
N TYR A 68 3.11 -7.42 -4.09
CA TYR A 68 2.56 -7.47 -2.73
C TYR A 68 2.04 -8.87 -2.46
N THR A 69 2.32 -9.38 -1.27
CA THR A 69 1.77 -10.65 -0.78
C THR A 69 1.07 -10.39 0.55
N VAL A 70 -0.23 -10.63 0.61
CA VAL A 70 -0.99 -10.54 1.86
C VAL A 70 -0.77 -11.83 2.62
N GLU A 71 -0.10 -11.72 3.77
CA GLU A 71 0.29 -12.88 4.58
C GLU A 71 -0.85 -13.33 5.50
N ASP A 72 -1.62 -12.38 6.01
CA ASP A 72 -2.60 -12.65 7.05
C ASP A 72 -3.65 -11.54 7.10
N GLN A 73 -4.89 -11.89 7.42
CA GLN A 73 -5.98 -10.92 7.55
C GLN A 73 -6.90 -11.28 8.70
N VAL A 74 -7.31 -10.27 9.46
CA VAL A 74 -8.38 -10.40 10.45
C VAL A 74 -9.40 -9.28 10.21
N ALA A 75 -10.65 -9.55 10.49
CA ALA A 75 -11.72 -8.56 10.31
C ALA A 75 -12.69 -8.60 11.47
N GLU A 76 -13.15 -7.43 11.88
CA GLU A 76 -14.18 -7.28 12.89
C GLU A 76 -14.99 -6.02 12.55
N GLY A 77 -16.31 -6.16 12.52
CA GLY A 77 -17.19 -5.05 12.16
C GLY A 77 -16.92 -4.56 10.75
N ASP A 78 -16.65 -3.28 10.61
CA ASP A 78 -16.38 -2.62 9.33
C ASP A 78 -14.89 -2.51 9.00
N LYS A 79 -14.01 -3.14 9.78
CA LYS A 79 -12.56 -3.02 9.60
C LYS A 79 -11.92 -4.33 9.23
N VAL A 80 -10.90 -4.23 8.38
CA VAL A 80 -10.03 -5.34 7.99
C VAL A 80 -8.59 -4.94 8.31
N VAL A 81 -7.88 -5.83 8.99
CA VAL A 81 -6.44 -5.68 9.23
C VAL A 81 -5.73 -6.67 8.33
N SER A 82 -4.75 -6.19 7.57
CA SER A 82 -3.95 -7.02 6.67
C SER A 82 -2.48 -6.86 6.99
N ARG A 83 -1.76 -7.98 7.12
CA ARG A 83 -0.31 -8.01 7.23
C ARG A 83 0.25 -8.46 5.87
N TYR A 84 1.24 -7.75 5.36
CA TYR A 84 1.72 -7.98 4.01
C TYR A 84 3.23 -7.82 3.90
N THR A 85 3.78 -8.35 2.80
CA THR A 85 5.17 -8.15 2.38
C THR A 85 5.16 -7.58 0.96
N ALA A 86 5.91 -6.51 0.75
CA ALA A 86 6.12 -5.92 -0.57
C ALA A 86 7.56 -6.14 -0.98
N THR A 87 7.80 -6.60 -2.20
CA THR A 87 9.15 -6.87 -2.70
C THR A 87 9.34 -6.30 -4.09
N GLY A 88 10.58 -5.99 -4.42
CA GLY A 88 10.94 -5.56 -5.77
C GLY A 88 12.36 -5.02 -5.83
N THR A 89 12.73 -4.47 -6.98
CA THR A 89 14.07 -3.94 -7.26
C THR A 89 14.00 -2.42 -7.35
N HIS A 90 14.89 -1.75 -6.61
CA HIS A 90 14.98 -0.29 -6.57
C HIS A 90 15.62 0.24 -7.86
N GLN A 91 14.79 0.62 -8.83
CA GLN A 91 15.24 1.05 -10.16
C GLN A 91 14.89 2.50 -10.49
N GLY A 92 14.13 3.18 -9.63
CA GLY A 92 13.81 4.60 -9.75
C GLY A 92 13.94 5.29 -8.40
N GLU A 93 13.90 6.62 -8.38
CA GLU A 93 13.97 7.36 -7.12
C GLU A 93 12.84 6.93 -6.19
N PHE A 94 13.18 6.59 -4.94
CA PHE A 94 12.23 6.14 -3.93
C PHE A 94 12.50 6.88 -2.62
N PHE A 95 11.53 7.67 -2.17
CA PHE A 95 11.64 8.52 -0.97
C PHE A 95 12.94 9.32 -0.93
N GLY A 96 13.30 9.94 -2.05
CA GLY A 96 14.49 10.78 -2.17
C GLY A 96 15.81 10.03 -2.37
N VAL A 97 15.77 8.70 -2.48
CA VAL A 97 16.97 7.89 -2.70
C VAL A 97 17.10 7.54 -4.17
N ALA A 98 18.24 7.89 -4.79
CA ALA A 98 18.54 7.56 -6.18
C ALA A 98 18.57 6.04 -6.36
N PRO A 99 18.24 5.52 -7.57
CA PRO A 99 18.18 4.08 -7.80
C PRO A 99 19.50 3.37 -7.48
N THR A 100 19.40 2.29 -6.71
CA THR A 100 20.57 1.50 -6.27
C THR A 100 20.68 0.15 -6.99
N GLY A 101 19.58 -0.32 -7.60
CA GLY A 101 19.51 -1.68 -8.12
C GLY A 101 19.34 -2.74 -7.05
N ASN A 102 19.24 -2.35 -5.78
CA ASN A 102 19.09 -3.29 -4.66
C ASN A 102 17.69 -3.86 -4.60
N ARG A 103 17.60 -5.12 -4.14
CA ARG A 103 16.30 -5.72 -3.82
C ARG A 103 15.78 -5.13 -2.52
N ILE A 104 14.50 -4.77 -2.52
CA ILE A 104 13.82 -4.26 -1.34
C ILE A 104 12.76 -5.26 -0.91
N GLU A 105 12.70 -5.54 0.38
CA GLU A 105 11.65 -6.31 1.00
C GLU A 105 11.12 -5.49 2.18
N MET A 106 9.83 -5.14 2.12
CA MET A 106 9.22 -4.27 3.11
C MET A 106 7.97 -4.92 3.67
N SER A 107 7.92 -5.04 5.00
CA SER A 107 6.74 -5.54 5.69
C SER A 107 5.85 -4.39 6.12
N GLY A 108 4.55 -4.66 6.25
CA GLY A 108 3.62 -3.69 6.75
C GLY A 108 2.35 -4.32 7.28
N ILE A 109 1.61 -3.52 8.02
CA ILE A 109 0.29 -3.86 8.52
C ILE A 109 -0.59 -2.64 8.29
N GLN A 110 -1.80 -2.84 7.81
CA GLN A 110 -2.72 -1.73 7.64
C GLN A 110 -4.12 -2.10 8.12
N ILE A 111 -4.86 -1.08 8.53
CA ILE A 111 -6.26 -1.20 8.88
C ILE A 111 -7.06 -0.47 7.81
N ASP A 112 -8.06 -1.14 7.24
CA ASP A 112 -8.96 -0.56 6.25
C ASP A 112 -10.38 -0.57 6.81
N ARG A 113 -11.09 0.57 6.68
CA ARG A 113 -12.49 0.67 7.07
C ARG A 113 -13.38 0.76 5.83
N PHE A 114 -14.48 0.01 5.87
CA PHE A 114 -15.46 -0.07 4.79
C PHE A 114 -16.79 0.55 5.21
N ASP A 115 -17.50 1.17 4.28
CA ASP A 115 -18.84 1.69 4.55
C ASP A 115 -19.90 0.59 4.39
N GLU A 116 -21.17 0.94 4.62
CA GLU A 116 -22.29 -0.01 4.50
C GLU A 116 -22.50 -0.54 3.08
N ASN A 117 -21.99 0.15 2.07
CA ASN A 117 -22.06 -0.29 0.67
C ASN A 117 -20.86 -1.16 0.27
N GLY A 118 -19.95 -1.43 1.21
CA GLY A 118 -18.78 -2.25 0.97
C GLY A 118 -17.68 -1.53 0.20
N ARG A 119 -17.62 -0.20 0.25
CA ARG A 119 -16.51 0.55 -0.32
C ARG A 119 -15.54 0.93 0.78
N MET A 120 -14.24 0.86 0.47
CA MET A 120 -13.18 1.26 1.41
C MET A 120 -13.14 2.79 1.49
N VAL A 121 -13.27 3.32 2.70
CA VAL A 121 -13.36 4.77 2.92
C VAL A 121 -12.18 5.35 3.67
N GLU A 122 -11.50 4.55 4.49
CA GLU A 122 -10.32 5.00 5.26
C GLU A 122 -9.29 3.89 5.38
N GLU A 123 -8.03 4.29 5.46
CA GLU A 123 -6.90 3.37 5.63
C GLU A 123 -5.87 3.97 6.56
N TRP A 124 -5.34 3.15 7.45
CA TRP A 124 -4.22 3.49 8.35
C TRP A 124 -3.08 2.50 8.08
N PRO A 125 -2.12 2.85 7.21
CA PRO A 125 -0.98 1.98 6.92
C PRO A 125 0.17 2.25 7.89
N GLU A 126 0.88 1.19 8.26
CA GLU A 126 2.16 1.26 8.95
C GLU A 126 3.10 0.28 8.26
N TYR A 127 4.20 0.77 7.70
CA TYR A 127 5.15 -0.07 7.00
C TYR A 127 6.57 0.26 7.41
N ASP A 128 7.47 -0.72 7.26
CA ASP A 128 8.85 -0.63 7.71
C ASP A 128 9.71 0.21 6.76
N MET A 129 9.52 1.53 6.80
CA MET A 129 10.30 2.46 5.99
C MET A 129 11.77 2.45 6.38
N LEU A 130 12.08 2.33 7.67
CA LEU A 130 13.47 2.28 8.13
C LEU A 130 14.20 1.07 7.55
N GLY A 131 13.56 -0.10 7.54
CA GLY A 131 14.11 -1.30 6.93
C GLY A 131 14.38 -1.10 5.43
N ALA A 132 13.42 -0.50 4.71
CA ALA A 132 13.58 -0.19 3.30
C ALA A 132 14.75 0.77 3.06
N MET A 133 14.87 1.83 3.87
CA MET A 133 15.96 2.80 3.78
C MET A 133 17.33 2.15 4.01
N LYS A 134 17.42 1.25 4.98
CA LYS A 134 18.65 0.49 5.22
C LYS A 134 19.03 -0.37 4.02
N GLN A 135 18.06 -1.05 3.42
CA GLN A 135 18.28 -1.88 2.24
C GLN A 135 18.75 -1.07 1.03
N MET A 136 18.33 0.19 0.94
CA MET A 136 18.79 1.13 -0.09
C MET A 136 20.11 1.80 0.25
N GLY A 137 20.68 1.52 1.43
CA GLY A 137 21.92 2.13 1.87
C GLY A 137 21.80 3.60 2.26
N ALA A 138 20.57 4.09 2.52
CA ALA A 138 20.30 5.49 2.86
C ALA A 138 20.46 5.80 4.35
N VAL A 139 20.60 4.77 5.20
CA VAL A 139 20.77 4.91 6.63
C VAL A 139 22.05 4.18 7.02
N PRO A 140 22.97 4.84 7.76
CA PRO A 140 24.19 4.17 8.22
C PRO A 140 23.87 2.95 9.09
N GLU A 141 24.61 1.87 8.89
CA GLU A 141 24.56 0.72 9.79
C GLU A 141 25.27 1.09 11.10
N SER A 142 24.59 0.83 12.22
CA SER A 142 25.16 1.12 13.54
C SER A 142 25.98 -0.03 14.06
#